data_368025f81651d2993f2ef28305e65c88
#
_entry.id   368025f81651d2993f2ef28305e65c88
#
_cell.length_a   1.000
_cell.length_b   1.000
_cell.length_c   1.000
_cell.angle_alpha   90.00
_cell.angle_beta   90.00
_cell.angle_gamma   90.00
#
_symmetry.space_group_name_H-M   'P 1'
#
loop_
_entity.id
_entity.type
_entity.pdbx_description
1 polymer ?
#
loop_
_entity_poly.entity_id
_entity_poly.type
_entity_poly.pdbx_seq_one_letter_code
_entity_poly.pdbx_strand_id
1 'polypeptide(L)'
;MTNNNAAKPMAKSKITTIRPKNFDDDAKVIADCLREDIPVIIDLEHTSPEHARRIIDFALGTTYAIDGDVQQVNDSVFVCTPKTVMVIANKEEPKQERDFSWLTRKM
;
A
#
# COMPACT_ATOMS: atom_id res chain seq x y z
N MET A 1 19.41 3.16 28.30
CA MET A 1 19.17 3.18 27.75
C MET A 1 18.84 3.57 27.51
N THR A 2 19.01 3.51 27.52
CA THR A 2 18.75 3.65 26.95
C THR A 2 18.31 4.18 26.45
N ASN A 3 18.44 4.17 26.41
CA ASN A 3 18.15 4.50 25.62
C ASN A 3 17.82 4.97 25.10
N ASN A 4 18.03 4.97 25.20
CA ASN A 4 17.78 5.23 24.41
C ASN A 4 17.43 5.69 23.82
N ASN A 5 17.66 5.66 24.02
CA ASN A 5 17.37 5.87 23.23
C ASN A 5 17.10 6.47 22.64
N ALA A 6 17.30 6.41 22.95
CA ALA A 6 17.11 6.75 22.27
C ALA A 6 16.97 7.38 21.60
N ALA A 7 17.04 7.32 21.58
CA ALA A 7 17.16 7.66 20.78
C ALA A 7 17.20 8.02 20.12
N LYS A 8 17.38 7.89 20.02
CA LYS A 8 17.64 8.04 19.21
C LYS A 8 17.67 8.26 18.30
N PRO A 9 17.59 8.30 18.90
CA PRO A 9 17.89 8.60 17.77
C PRO A 9 17.52 8.47 16.55
N MET A 10 18.06 7.84 15.92
CA MET A 10 17.60 7.58 14.58
C MET A 10 16.23 6.95 14.62
N ALA A 11 15.31 7.50 13.91
CA ALA A 11 13.98 6.96 13.84
C ALA A 11 14.01 5.65 13.07
N LYS A 12 13.16 4.71 13.47
CA LYS A 12 13.00 3.49 12.73
C LYS A 12 12.27 3.75 11.45
N SER A 13 12.55 2.95 10.46
CA SER A 13 11.75 2.96 9.25
C SER A 13 10.34 2.48 9.58
N LYS A 14 9.37 2.98 8.83
CA LYS A 14 7.97 2.74 9.13
C LYS A 14 7.27 2.08 7.96
N ILE A 15 6.31 1.25 8.26
CA ILE A 15 5.37 0.69 7.30
C ILE A 15 4.01 0.82 7.92
N THR A 16 3.05 1.30 7.17
CA THR A 16 1.70 1.48 7.68
C THR A 16 0.80 0.39 7.12
N THR A 17 -0.04 -0.20 7.97
CA THR A 17 -1.06 -1.13 7.51
C THR A 17 -2.42 -0.51 7.75
N ILE A 18 -3.32 -0.67 6.79
CA ILE A 18 -4.68 -0.18 6.97
C ILE A 18 -5.68 -1.23 6.53
N ARG A 19 -6.84 -1.22 7.18
CA ARG A 19 -8.01 -1.98 6.78
C ARG A 19 -9.11 -0.95 6.55
N PRO A 20 -9.32 -0.56 5.29
CA PRO A 20 -10.17 0.59 4.98
C PRO A 20 -11.61 0.41 5.42
N LYS A 21 -12.18 1.46 5.96
CA LYS A 21 -13.57 1.50 6.36
C LYS A 21 -14.26 2.76 5.90
N ASN A 22 -13.53 3.85 5.80
CA ASN A 22 -14.07 5.13 5.40
C ASN A 22 -13.17 5.70 4.33
N PHE A 23 -13.69 5.88 3.13
CA PHE A 23 -12.85 6.26 2.01
C PHE A 23 -12.08 7.55 2.27
N ASP A 24 -12.78 8.58 2.73
CA ASP A 24 -12.13 9.87 2.88
C ASP A 24 -10.95 9.82 3.84
N ASP A 25 -11.15 9.18 4.99
CA ASP A 25 -10.08 9.09 5.98
C ASP A 25 -8.95 8.20 5.51
N ASP A 26 -9.30 7.07 4.92
CA ASP A 26 -8.30 6.10 4.53
C ASP A 26 -7.49 6.56 3.34
N ALA A 27 -8.13 7.23 2.40
CA ALA A 27 -7.42 7.78 1.24
C ALA A 27 -6.38 8.79 1.70
N LYS A 28 -6.75 9.61 2.69
CA LYS A 28 -5.81 10.59 3.19
C LYS A 28 -4.61 9.94 3.84
N VAL A 29 -4.83 8.88 4.62
CA VAL A 29 -3.73 8.16 5.24
C VAL A 29 -2.80 7.59 4.18
N ILE A 30 -3.36 6.98 3.15
CA ILE A 30 -2.55 6.41 2.09
C ILE A 30 -1.70 7.49 1.43
N ALA A 31 -2.32 8.60 1.07
CA ALA A 31 -1.60 9.66 0.38
C ALA A 31 -0.50 10.26 1.26
N ASP A 32 -0.84 10.53 2.52
CA ASP A 32 0.12 11.14 3.43
C ASP A 32 1.32 10.24 3.66
N CYS A 33 1.07 8.94 3.85
CA CYS A 33 2.16 8.00 4.07
C CYS A 33 3.09 7.94 2.86
N LEU A 34 2.51 7.81 1.68
CA LEU A 34 3.34 7.67 0.49
C LEU A 34 4.14 8.94 0.21
N ARG A 35 3.55 10.09 0.49
CA ARG A 35 4.28 11.35 0.32
C ARG A 35 5.44 11.47 1.27
N GLU A 36 5.40 10.77 2.39
CA GLU A 36 6.47 10.77 3.37
C GLU A 36 7.38 9.57 3.23
N ASP A 37 7.31 8.90 2.09
CA ASP A 37 8.14 7.74 1.82
C ASP A 37 7.88 6.56 2.74
N ILE A 38 6.64 6.41 3.18
CA ILE A 38 6.23 5.32 4.04
C ILE A 38 5.39 4.35 3.24
N PRO A 39 5.82 3.08 3.10
CA PRO A 39 5.01 2.08 2.41
C PRO A 39 3.71 1.82 3.14
N VAL A 40 2.69 1.44 2.39
CA VAL A 40 1.37 1.17 2.94
C VAL A 40 0.91 -0.21 2.50
N ILE A 41 0.51 -1.02 3.47
CA ILE A 41 -0.10 -2.31 3.21
C ILE A 41 -1.60 -2.13 3.37
N ILE A 42 -2.34 -2.45 2.33
CA ILE A 42 -3.79 -2.28 2.31
C ILE A 42 -4.44 -3.65 2.35
N ASP A 43 -5.15 -3.93 3.43
CA ASP A 43 -5.83 -5.20 3.62
C ASP A 43 -7.32 -4.97 3.40
N LEU A 44 -7.83 -5.51 2.30
CA LEU A 44 -9.21 -5.30 1.89
C LEU A 44 -10.11 -6.48 2.20
N GLU A 45 -9.65 -7.41 3.02
CA GLU A 45 -10.37 -8.65 3.24
C GLU A 45 -11.79 -8.40 3.74
N HIS A 46 -11.99 -7.40 4.57
CA HIS A 46 -13.30 -7.10 5.14
C HIS A 46 -13.91 -5.85 4.56
N THR A 47 -13.41 -5.39 3.44
CA THR A 47 -13.91 -4.19 2.79
C THR A 47 -14.86 -4.60 1.67
N SER A 48 -15.98 -3.91 1.53
CA SER A 48 -16.92 -4.24 0.46
C SER A 48 -16.25 -4.06 -0.90
N PRO A 49 -16.66 -4.84 -1.90
CA PRO A 49 -16.02 -4.74 -3.21
C PRO A 49 -16.06 -3.33 -3.79
N GLU A 50 -17.16 -2.65 -3.62
CA GLU A 50 -17.29 -1.30 -4.15
C GLU A 50 -16.32 -0.34 -3.49
N HIS A 51 -16.22 -0.43 -2.19
CA HIS A 51 -15.32 0.40 -1.44
C HIS A 51 -13.86 0.06 -1.75
N ALA A 52 -13.59 -1.23 -1.83
CA ALA A 52 -12.25 -1.70 -2.13
C ALA A 52 -11.78 -1.14 -3.46
N ARG A 53 -12.67 -1.09 -4.45
CA ARG A 53 -12.28 -0.59 -5.75
C ARG A 53 -11.93 0.87 -5.71
N ARG A 54 -12.71 1.67 -4.96
CA ARG A 54 -12.38 3.07 -4.83
C ARG A 54 -11.02 3.27 -4.17
N ILE A 55 -10.75 2.51 -3.13
CA ILE A 55 -9.49 2.61 -2.41
C ILE A 55 -8.33 2.24 -3.32
N ILE A 56 -8.47 1.16 -4.07
CA ILE A 56 -7.38 0.72 -4.94
C ILE A 56 -7.16 1.70 -6.09
N ASP A 57 -8.25 2.22 -6.67
CA ASP A 57 -8.10 3.21 -7.72
C ASP A 57 -7.33 4.43 -7.22
N PHE A 58 -7.68 4.88 -6.02
CA PHE A 58 -6.98 6.02 -5.44
C PHE A 58 -5.52 5.69 -5.17
N ALA A 59 -5.27 4.51 -4.61
CA ALA A 59 -3.90 4.10 -4.26
C ALA A 59 -3.05 3.97 -5.52
N LEU A 60 -3.62 3.42 -6.58
CA LEU A 60 -2.89 3.30 -7.84
C LEU A 60 -2.51 4.67 -8.38
N GLY A 61 -3.47 5.59 -8.39
CA GLY A 61 -3.20 6.92 -8.90
C GLY A 61 -2.16 7.65 -8.08
N THR A 62 -2.28 7.56 -6.76
CA THR A 62 -1.33 8.22 -5.87
C THR A 62 0.07 7.65 -6.04
N THR A 63 0.15 6.31 -6.07
CA THR A 63 1.44 5.65 -6.19
C THR A 63 2.09 5.97 -7.53
N TYR A 64 1.29 5.96 -8.58
CA TYR A 64 1.81 6.29 -9.90
C TYR A 64 2.36 7.72 -9.92
N ALA A 65 1.65 8.63 -9.26
CA ALA A 65 2.05 10.04 -9.30
C ALA A 65 3.41 10.29 -8.63
N ILE A 66 3.81 9.42 -7.72
CA ILE A 66 5.09 9.59 -7.04
C ILE A 66 6.13 8.59 -7.53
N ASP A 67 5.86 7.95 -8.66
CA ASP A 67 6.78 6.97 -9.25
C ASP A 67 7.03 5.79 -8.34
N GLY A 68 6.04 5.43 -7.54
CA GLY A 68 6.13 4.26 -6.69
C GLY A 68 5.62 3.02 -7.40
N ASP A 69 5.31 2.00 -6.62
CA ASP A 69 4.84 0.74 -7.17
C ASP A 69 3.75 0.15 -6.31
N VAL A 70 2.91 -0.68 -6.93
CA VAL A 70 1.86 -1.39 -6.22
C VAL A 70 2.03 -2.86 -6.50
N GLN A 71 2.10 -3.66 -5.45
CA GLN A 71 2.26 -5.09 -5.55
C GLN A 71 1.06 -5.76 -4.91
N GLN A 72 0.41 -6.64 -5.66
CA GLN A 72 -0.69 -7.41 -5.10
C GLN A 72 -0.11 -8.67 -4.46
N VAL A 73 -0.34 -8.82 -3.16
CA VAL A 73 0.20 -9.95 -2.41
C VAL A 73 -0.71 -11.15 -2.54
N ASN A 74 -2.02 -10.91 -2.42
CA ASN A 74 -3.02 -11.94 -2.66
C ASN A 74 -4.30 -11.23 -3.06
N ASP A 75 -5.41 -11.95 -3.08
CA ASP A 75 -6.67 -11.41 -3.60
C ASP A 75 -7.11 -10.14 -2.89
N SER A 76 -6.73 -9.95 -1.65
CA SER A 76 -7.26 -8.83 -0.89
C SER A 76 -6.18 -7.95 -0.25
N VAL A 77 -4.91 -8.26 -0.46
CA VAL A 77 -3.85 -7.49 0.19
C VAL A 77 -2.90 -6.90 -0.85
N PHE A 78 -2.67 -5.60 -0.74
CA PHE A 78 -1.80 -4.85 -1.64
C PHE A 78 -0.74 -4.14 -0.86
N VAL A 79 0.43 -3.96 -1.46
CA VAL A 79 1.50 -3.17 -0.90
C VAL A 79 1.80 -2.03 -1.85
N CYS A 80 1.69 -0.81 -1.34
CA CYS A 80 2.03 0.38 -2.12
C CYS A 80 3.34 0.91 -1.58
N THR A 81 4.30 1.16 -2.46
CA THR A 81 5.61 1.63 -2.03
C THR A 81 5.95 2.92 -2.74
N PRO A 82 6.61 3.84 -2.03
CA PRO A 82 7.18 5.02 -2.68
C PRO A 82 8.38 4.59 -3.51
N LYS A 83 8.90 5.49 -4.34
CA LYS A 83 9.94 5.08 -5.25
C LYS A 83 11.25 4.71 -4.54
N THR A 84 11.38 5.07 -3.28
CA THR A 84 12.59 4.74 -2.50
C THR A 84 12.56 3.33 -1.94
N VAL A 85 11.45 2.61 -2.07
CA VAL A 85 11.30 1.29 -1.49
C VAL A 85 10.86 0.32 -2.56
N MET A 86 11.47 -0.86 -2.58
CA MET A 86 11.15 -1.87 -3.57
C MET A 86 10.64 -3.12 -2.87
N VAL A 87 9.61 -3.73 -3.46
CA VAL A 87 9.13 -5.02 -2.99
C VAL A 87 9.68 -6.08 -3.92
N ILE A 88 10.30 -7.09 -3.34
CA ILE A 88 10.86 -8.18 -4.13
C ILE A 88 10.02 -9.43 -3.87
N ALA A 89 9.41 -9.94 -4.94
CA ALA A 89 8.64 -11.16 -4.82
C ALA A 89 9.59 -12.34 -4.71
N ASN A 90 9.32 -13.22 -3.76
CA ASN A 90 10.21 -14.32 -3.50
C ASN A 90 9.76 -15.60 -4.20
N LYS A 91 9.12 -15.47 -5.32
CA LYS A 91 8.64 -16.61 -6.08
C LYS A 91 9.18 -16.56 -7.47
N GLU A 92 9.27 -17.75 -8.06
CA GLU A 92 9.82 -17.91 -9.39
C GLU A 92 8.75 -17.75 -10.43
N GLU A 93 7.97 -16.75 -10.35
CA GLU A 93 6.92 -16.54 -11.34
C GLU A 93 7.39 -15.55 -12.38
N PRO A 94 6.96 -15.73 -13.61
CA PRO A 94 7.33 -14.78 -14.63
C PRO A 94 6.88 -13.39 -14.22
N LYS A 95 7.71 -12.42 -14.53
CA LYS A 95 7.34 -11.05 -14.27
C LYS A 95 6.19 -10.70 -15.19
N GLN A 96 5.13 -10.23 -14.64
CA GLN A 96 3.96 -9.90 -15.42
C GLN A 96 3.51 -8.53 -15.08
N GLU A 97 2.70 -7.99 -15.97
CA GLU A 97 2.05 -6.76 -15.67
C GLU A 97 1.03 -7.00 -14.58
N ARG A 98 0.76 -5.97 -13.83
CA ARG A 98 -0.22 -6.07 -12.77
C ARG A 98 -1.55 -6.43 -13.34
N ASP A 99 -2.18 -7.39 -12.70
CA ASP A 99 -3.46 -7.89 -13.16
C ASP A 99 -4.53 -7.46 -12.16
N PHE A 100 -5.33 -6.53 -12.60
CA PHE A 100 -6.41 -6.02 -11.76
C PHE A 100 -7.77 -6.46 -12.26
N SER A 101 -7.81 -7.56 -12.99
CA SER A 101 -9.07 -8.03 -13.55
C SER A 101 -10.08 -8.35 -12.46
N TRP A 102 -9.61 -8.66 -11.25
CA TRP A 102 -10.53 -8.93 -10.16
C TRP A 102 -11.40 -7.71 -9.84
N LEU A 103 -10.93 -6.52 -10.16
CA LEU A 103 -11.72 -5.32 -9.95
C LEU A 103 -12.90 -5.26 -10.90
N THR A 104 -12.70 -5.70 -12.13
CA THR A 104 -13.77 -5.63 -13.12
C THR A 104 -14.73 -6.79 -13.02
N ARG A 105 -14.29 -7.90 -12.44
CA ARG A 105 -15.18 -9.04 -12.30
C ARG A 105 -16.38 -8.74 -11.43
N LYS A 106 -16.25 -7.80 -10.55
CA LYS A 106 -17.33 -7.43 -9.64
C LYS A 106 -18.33 -6.49 -10.28
N MET A 107 -18.04 -6.06 -11.44
CA MET A 107 -18.92 -5.13 -12.13
C MET A 107 -19.83 -5.89 -13.02
#